data_78342f6ca8509d0caa2eb8be33db3d4a
#
_entry.id   78342f6ca8509d0caa2eb8be33db3d4a
#
_cell.length_a   1.000
_cell.length_b   1.000
_cell.length_c   1.000
_cell.angle_alpha   90.00
_cell.angle_beta   90.00
_cell.angle_gamma   90.00
#
_symmetry.space_group_name_H-M   'P 1'
#
loop_
_entity.id
_entity.type
_entity.pdbx_description
1 polymer ?
#
loop_
_entity_poly.entity_id
_entity_poly.type
_entity_poly.pdbx_seq_one_letter_code
_entity_poly.pdbx_strand_id
1 'polypeptide(L)'
;MIDLKNIEGFYFVGIGGIGMSALALYFRQGNFEIAGYDRTGSGITQTLTDEGCMVSYEDDINTIPPLFRNIHKKDRVIVVFTPAIPAENRIISFFRDNDYRLYKRSEILGVI
;
A
#
# COMPACT_ATOMS: atom_id res chain seq x y z
N MET A 1 0.59 -0.93 -19.41
CA MET A 1 1.80 -0.82 -18.55
C MET A 1 1.62 0.33 -17.57
N ILE A 2 1.98 0.11 -16.32
CA ILE A 2 1.88 1.14 -15.29
C ILE A 2 3.09 2.06 -15.40
N ASP A 3 2.81 3.37 -15.52
CA ASP A 3 3.87 4.38 -15.57
C ASP A 3 4.16 4.86 -14.16
N LEU A 4 5.40 4.69 -13.69
CA LEU A 4 5.83 5.10 -12.36
C LEU A 4 6.46 6.48 -12.33
N LYS A 5 6.47 7.19 -13.45
CA LYS A 5 7.23 8.44 -13.61
C LYS A 5 6.85 9.52 -12.60
N ASN A 6 5.56 9.65 -12.28
CA ASN A 6 5.07 10.68 -11.35
C ASN A 6 4.60 10.10 -10.03
N ILE A 7 4.96 8.85 -9.74
CA ILE A 7 4.53 8.18 -8.53
C ILE A 7 5.50 8.52 -7.39
N GLU A 8 4.93 8.91 -6.25
CA GLU A 8 5.68 9.26 -5.04
C GLU A 8 5.62 8.16 -4.00
N GLY A 9 4.57 7.34 -4.02
CA GLY A 9 4.40 6.33 -2.99
C GLY A 9 3.45 5.21 -3.36
N PHE A 10 3.51 4.15 -2.55
CA PHE A 10 2.66 2.97 -2.66
C PHE A 10 2.04 2.67 -1.31
N TYR A 11 0.75 2.38 -1.32
CA TYR A 11 0.03 1.92 -0.14
C TYR A 11 -0.36 0.45 -0.34
N PHE A 12 -0.01 -0.39 0.64
CA PHE A 12 -0.25 -1.83 0.54
C PHE A 12 -1.34 -2.25 1.53
N VAL A 13 -2.44 -2.74 1.02
CA VAL A 13 -3.51 -3.28 1.86
C VAL A 13 -3.27 -4.78 2.01
N GLY A 14 -2.86 -5.20 3.20
CA GLY A 14 -2.35 -6.55 3.47
C GLY A 14 -0.83 -6.61 3.38
N ILE A 15 -0.14 -5.58 3.87
CA ILE A 15 1.31 -5.39 3.70
C ILE A 15 2.15 -6.49 4.33
N GLY A 16 1.63 -7.20 5.34
CA GLY A 16 2.36 -8.25 6.05
C GLY A 16 2.44 -9.59 5.31
N GLY A 17 1.76 -9.75 4.19
CA GLY A 17 1.88 -10.95 3.39
C GLY A 17 3.28 -11.11 2.82
N ILE A 18 3.74 -12.35 2.62
CA ILE A 18 5.12 -12.62 2.18
C ILE A 18 5.43 -11.91 0.87
N GLY A 19 4.58 -12.08 -0.14
CA GLY A 19 4.79 -11.44 -1.43
C GLY A 19 4.56 -9.94 -1.40
N MET A 20 3.61 -9.47 -0.60
CA MET A 20 3.31 -8.05 -0.45
C MET A 20 4.46 -7.33 0.23
N SER A 21 5.01 -7.89 1.30
CA SER A 21 6.12 -7.28 2.04
C SER A 21 7.39 -7.21 1.20
N ALA A 22 7.66 -8.23 0.40
CA ALA A 22 8.82 -8.22 -0.50
C ALA A 22 8.72 -7.08 -1.50
N LEU A 23 7.53 -6.88 -2.07
CA LEU A 23 7.29 -5.80 -3.03
C LEU A 23 7.39 -4.43 -2.36
N ALA A 24 6.86 -4.30 -1.14
CA ALA A 24 6.96 -3.06 -0.37
C ALA A 24 8.42 -2.67 -0.11
N LEU A 25 9.25 -3.63 0.29
CA LEU A 25 10.67 -3.39 0.51
C LEU A 25 11.39 -2.99 -0.77
N TYR A 26 11.03 -3.63 -1.88
CA TYR A 26 11.62 -3.30 -3.17
C TYR A 26 11.40 -1.83 -3.51
N PHE A 27 10.16 -1.34 -3.38
CA PHE A 27 9.86 0.05 -3.68
C PHE A 27 10.43 1.00 -2.62
N ARG A 28 10.50 0.58 -1.37
CA ARG A 28 11.11 1.41 -0.32
C ARG A 28 12.58 1.67 -0.62
N GLN A 29 13.29 0.66 -1.11
CA GLN A 29 14.69 0.81 -1.54
C GLN A 29 14.84 1.74 -2.74
N GLY A 30 13.79 1.87 -3.53
CA GLY A 30 13.73 2.82 -4.65
C GLY A 30 13.35 4.25 -4.24
N ASN A 31 13.33 4.54 -2.95
CA ASN A 31 13.01 5.86 -2.38
C ASN A 31 11.56 6.31 -2.52
N PHE A 32 10.65 5.37 -2.72
CA PHE A 32 9.22 5.67 -2.66
C PHE A 32 8.75 5.72 -1.21
N GLU A 33 7.76 6.56 -0.93
CA GLU A 33 7.09 6.55 0.36
C GLU A 33 6.19 5.31 0.41
N ILE A 34 6.38 4.47 1.44
CA ILE A 34 5.64 3.21 1.57
C ILE A 34 4.83 3.22 2.85
N ALA A 35 3.56 2.94 2.70
CA ALA A 35 2.65 2.77 3.84
C ALA A 35 1.77 1.55 3.59
N GLY A 36 1.11 1.08 4.62
CA GLY A 36 0.20 -0.02 4.45
C GLY A 36 -0.54 -0.39 5.71
N TYR A 37 -1.43 -1.34 5.54
CA TYR A 37 -2.27 -1.89 6.59
C TYR A 37 -2.12 -3.41 6.63
N ASP A 38 -2.08 -3.96 7.82
CA ASP A 38 -2.24 -5.39 8.03
C ASP A 38 -3.02 -5.61 9.33
N ARG A 39 -3.87 -6.63 9.33
CA ARG A 39 -4.68 -6.93 10.51
C ARG A 39 -3.84 -7.41 11.69
N THR A 40 -2.70 -8.02 11.42
CA THR A 40 -1.89 -8.68 12.42
C THR A 40 -0.43 -8.24 12.34
N GLY A 41 0.14 -7.83 13.48
CA GLY A 41 1.56 -7.58 13.59
C GLY A 41 2.37 -8.87 13.50
N SER A 42 3.58 -8.78 12.96
CA SER A 42 4.46 -9.93 12.77
C SER A 42 5.92 -9.45 12.70
N GLY A 43 6.87 -10.40 12.65
CA GLY A 43 8.26 -10.06 12.38
C GLY A 43 8.43 -9.37 11.03
N ILE A 44 7.60 -9.74 10.04
CA ILE A 44 7.62 -9.14 8.72
C ILE A 44 7.22 -7.66 8.81
N THR A 45 6.11 -7.33 9.48
CA THR A 45 5.67 -5.94 9.60
C THR A 45 6.64 -5.12 10.45
N GLN A 46 7.29 -5.72 11.43
CA GLN A 46 8.32 -5.04 12.19
C GLN A 46 9.52 -4.67 11.31
N THR A 47 9.96 -5.58 10.46
CA THR A 47 11.03 -5.31 9.50
C THR A 47 10.66 -4.16 8.58
N LEU A 48 9.42 -4.12 8.08
CA LEU A 48 8.95 -3.03 7.25
C LEU A 48 9.02 -1.69 7.98
N THR A 49 8.59 -1.66 9.23
CA THR A 49 8.65 -0.45 10.06
C THR A 49 10.10 -0.01 10.27
N ASP A 50 10.99 -0.95 10.55
CA ASP A 50 12.42 -0.65 10.74
C ASP A 50 13.06 -0.07 9.46
N GLU A 51 12.55 -0.44 8.31
CA GLU A 51 13.04 0.06 7.01
C GLU A 51 12.37 1.38 6.60
N GLY A 52 11.53 1.94 7.44
CA GLY A 52 10.91 3.24 7.20
C GLY A 52 9.53 3.20 6.55
N CYS A 53 8.90 2.04 6.48
CA CYS A 53 7.52 1.94 6.01
C CYS A 53 6.56 2.31 7.15
N MET A 54 5.45 2.97 6.81
CA MET A 54 4.43 3.34 7.79
C MET A 54 3.35 2.27 7.80
N VAL A 55 3.34 1.44 8.85
CA VAL A 55 2.41 0.31 8.96
C VAL A 55 1.36 0.58 10.03
N SER A 56 0.08 0.37 9.67
CA SER A 56 -1.05 0.45 10.61
C SER A 56 -1.67 -0.92 10.76
N TYR A 57 -2.17 -1.20 11.96
CA TYR A 57 -2.88 -2.45 12.28
C TYR A 57 -4.37 -2.22 12.48
N GLU A 58 -4.84 -0.99 12.30
CA GLU A 58 -6.24 -0.63 12.45
C GLU A 58 -6.87 -0.35 11.11
N ASP A 59 -8.06 -0.92 10.89
CA ASP A 59 -8.85 -0.65 9.69
C ASP A 59 -9.62 0.67 9.87
N ASP A 60 -8.86 1.76 9.82
CA ASP A 60 -9.35 3.11 10.06
C ASP A 60 -8.71 4.05 9.04
N ILE A 61 -9.53 4.75 8.27
CA ILE A 61 -9.05 5.68 7.25
C ILE A 61 -8.17 6.78 7.82
N ASN A 62 -8.35 7.11 9.09
CA ASN A 62 -7.51 8.13 9.76
C ASN A 62 -6.07 7.68 9.96
N THR A 63 -5.78 6.40 9.81
CA THR A 63 -4.40 5.87 9.87
C THR A 63 -3.68 5.99 8.54
N ILE A 64 -4.38 6.32 7.46
CA ILE A 64 -3.78 6.48 6.15
C ILE A 64 -2.95 7.78 6.16
N PRO A 65 -1.63 7.71 5.85
CA PRO A 65 -0.80 8.92 5.85
C PRO A 65 -1.28 9.97 4.85
N PRO A 66 -0.97 11.26 5.11
CA PRO A 66 -1.51 12.36 4.31
C PRO A 66 -1.32 12.26 2.80
N LEU A 67 -0.17 11.80 2.33
CA LEU A 67 0.06 11.64 0.89
C LEU A 67 -1.00 10.74 0.25
N PHE A 68 -1.36 9.65 0.93
CA PHE A 68 -2.29 8.66 0.39
C PHE A 68 -3.75 9.02 0.67
N ARG A 69 -4.01 9.76 1.75
CA ARG A 69 -5.37 10.14 2.12
C ARG A 69 -5.90 11.33 1.34
N ASN A 70 -5.02 12.18 0.84
CA ASN A 70 -5.41 13.37 0.09
C ASN A 70 -5.84 12.97 -1.32
N ILE A 71 -7.16 13.00 -1.58
CA ILE A 71 -7.72 12.59 -2.87
C ILE A 71 -7.24 13.46 -4.03
N HIS A 72 -6.79 14.68 -3.76
CA HIS A 72 -6.24 15.56 -4.80
C HIS A 72 -4.87 15.10 -5.28
N LYS A 73 -4.22 14.20 -4.54
CA LYS A 73 -2.92 13.64 -4.89
C LYS A 73 -3.01 12.17 -5.32
N LYS A 74 -4.20 11.65 -5.56
CA LYS A 74 -4.39 10.23 -5.86
C LYS A 74 -3.60 9.75 -7.08
N ASP A 75 -3.30 10.64 -8.02
CA ASP A 75 -2.55 10.29 -9.22
C ASP A 75 -1.03 10.15 -8.96
N ARG A 76 -0.59 10.51 -7.76
CA ARG A 76 0.81 10.40 -7.34
C ARG A 76 1.10 9.12 -6.55
N VAL A 77 0.08 8.30 -6.34
CA VAL A 77 0.20 7.09 -5.52
C VAL A 77 -0.46 5.91 -6.22
N ILE A 78 -0.01 4.73 -5.84
CA ILE A 78 -0.60 3.46 -6.29
C ILE A 78 -0.96 2.66 -5.06
N VAL A 79 -2.12 2.03 -5.10
CA VAL A 79 -2.59 1.14 -4.03
C VAL A 79 -2.48 -0.30 -4.51
N VAL A 80 -1.78 -1.11 -3.74
CA VAL A 80 -1.62 -2.54 -4.01
C VAL A 80 -2.37 -3.31 -2.93
N PHE A 81 -3.17 -4.27 -3.33
CA PHE A 81 -3.97 -5.04 -2.37
C PHE A 81 -3.87 -6.54 -2.63
N THR A 82 -4.11 -7.32 -1.58
CA THR A 82 -4.23 -8.77 -1.68
C THR A 82 -5.70 -9.16 -1.80
N PRO A 83 -6.04 -10.18 -2.61
CA PRO A 83 -7.42 -10.67 -2.71
C PRO A 83 -8.01 -11.17 -1.38
N ALA A 84 -7.17 -11.45 -0.38
CA ALA A 84 -7.62 -11.89 0.94
C ALA A 84 -8.30 -10.79 1.77
N ILE A 85 -8.19 -9.52 1.36
CA ILE A 85 -8.82 -8.42 2.08
C ILE A 85 -10.34 -8.47 1.87
N PRO A 86 -11.14 -8.47 2.96
CA PRO A 86 -12.61 -8.44 2.82
C PRO A 86 -13.07 -7.17 2.10
N ALA A 87 -14.14 -7.31 1.31
CA ALA A 87 -14.70 -6.18 0.56
C ALA A 87 -15.18 -5.04 1.46
N GLU A 88 -15.57 -5.35 2.70
CA GLU A 88 -16.03 -4.37 3.69
C GLU A 88 -14.90 -3.68 4.45
N ASN A 89 -13.64 -4.04 4.18
CA ASN A 89 -12.50 -3.33 4.77
C ASN A 89 -12.61 -1.84 4.47
N ARG A 90 -12.49 -0.99 5.49
CA ARG A 90 -12.71 0.45 5.37
C ARG A 90 -11.63 1.14 4.54
N ILE A 91 -10.40 0.71 4.71
CA ILE A 91 -9.27 1.30 3.98
C ILE A 91 -9.39 1.02 2.48
N ILE A 92 -9.64 -0.24 2.09
CA ILE A 92 -9.77 -0.57 0.67
C ILE A 92 -11.01 0.11 0.07
N SER A 93 -12.09 0.22 0.84
CA SER A 93 -13.30 0.91 0.39
C SER A 93 -13.04 2.39 0.14
N PHE A 94 -12.25 3.04 1.01
CA PHE A 94 -11.89 4.44 0.81
C PHE A 94 -11.17 4.64 -0.53
N PHE A 95 -10.19 3.82 -0.81
CA PHE A 95 -9.43 3.93 -2.05
C PHE A 95 -10.29 3.64 -3.28
N ARG A 96 -11.12 2.59 -3.20
CA ARG A 96 -12.02 2.23 -4.31
C ARG A 96 -13.05 3.32 -4.59
N ASP A 97 -13.68 3.83 -3.53
CA ASP A 97 -14.77 4.81 -3.67
C ASP A 97 -14.28 6.17 -4.13
N ASN A 98 -12.99 6.46 -3.99
CA ASN A 98 -12.38 7.71 -4.43
C ASN A 98 -11.55 7.55 -5.71
N ASP A 99 -11.73 6.45 -6.43
CA ASP A 99 -11.12 6.21 -7.74
C ASP A 99 -9.60 6.22 -7.74
N TYR A 100 -8.97 5.70 -6.68
CA TYR A 100 -7.54 5.47 -6.67
C TYR A 100 -7.18 4.33 -7.61
N ARG A 101 -5.94 4.32 -8.09
CA ARG A 101 -5.42 3.21 -8.89
C ARG A 101 -5.15 2.02 -7.98
N LEU A 102 -5.93 0.95 -8.15
CA LEU A 102 -5.88 -0.27 -7.35
C LEU A 102 -5.34 -1.41 -8.20
N TYR A 103 -4.26 -2.03 -7.72
CA TYR A 103 -3.65 -3.15 -8.42
C TYR A 103 -3.46 -4.33 -7.48
N LYS A 104 -3.64 -5.53 -8.01
CA LYS A 104 -3.19 -6.75 -7.33
C LYS A 104 -1.67 -6.84 -7.43
N ARG A 105 -1.07 -7.57 -6.49
CA ARG A 105 0.38 -7.76 -6.50
C ARG A 105 0.89 -8.28 -7.84
N SER A 106 0.19 -9.25 -8.43
CA SER A 106 0.59 -9.83 -9.71
C SER A 106 0.61 -8.82 -10.85
N GLU A 107 -0.27 -7.83 -10.82
CA GLU A 107 -0.33 -6.77 -11.83
C GLU A 107 0.87 -5.83 -11.73
N ILE A 108 1.32 -5.55 -10.50
CA ILE A 108 2.49 -4.70 -10.26
C ILE A 108 3.77 -5.44 -10.64
N LEU A 109 3.87 -6.74 -10.35
CA LEU A 109 5.05 -7.54 -10.69
C LEU A 109 5.36 -7.54 -12.19
N GLY A 110 4.35 -7.39 -13.03
CA GLY A 110 4.55 -7.30 -14.47
C GLY A 110 5.21 -6.00 -14.93
N VAL A 111 5.35 -5.01 -14.06
CA VAL A 111 5.90 -3.68 -14.37
C VAL A 111 7.38 -3.58 -14.04
N ILE A 112 7.80 -4.36 -13.08
CA ILE A 112 9.19 -4.36 -12.60
C ILE A 112 9.89 -5.65 -13.04
#